data_9fb4060b3ed4a72c9212396082a994fb
#
_entry.id   9fb4060b3ed4a72c9212396082a994fb
#
_cell.length_a   1.000
_cell.length_b   1.000
_cell.length_c   1.000
_cell.angle_alpha   90.00
_cell.angle_beta   90.00
_cell.angle_gamma   90.00
#
_symmetry.space_group_name_H-M   'P 1'
#
loop_
_entity.id
_entity.type
_entity.pdbx_description
1 polymer ?
#
loop_
_entity_poly.entity_id
_entity_poly.type
_entity_poly.pdbx_seq_one_letter_code
_entity_poly.pdbx_strand_id
1 'polypeptide(L)'
;MNILIIDDGLLPFDKNSAKAFGKAELLRLEREHRVLNRELARAFAARAQNVLMVSAAEDGAAAPGHFEYSGEGGVLTLAASVDGKGGDGSAALRYFRFCRILRQSAAVICGLFKPDAVIFSSFTPFCAASAEKIAEISGAVLIAAEPCSFSELSRRLGKVRCSSPVLTVLKRKSACSLQKAAVFGYYPKLLQDHCGGRLIAPPPIYSGSAPSEEAVFTHDSIAAFSGGEIFTLCFCGRLVPGLSLTALITAAGKIGGRFMLAIVGGGEYKSELRRAARECGANNVCFYDGVPEQDIPFVLSAADAVFASESSVICGAAAEYADFLRAFAAGKPTVAAAAANAAFVKECGGAVLAAPENAESIAAAISAIAAADGETRRLLGAACGDFAAKHSFYGFAEGFLAAVEKQCDAKRHL
;
A
#
# COMPACT_ATOMS: atom_id res chain seq x y z
N MET A 1 -21.77 9.24 13.88
CA MET A 1 -20.62 10.19 13.77
C MET A 1 -20.46 10.60 12.33
N ASN A 2 -20.15 11.86 12.06
CA ASN A 2 -19.93 12.38 10.73
C ASN A 2 -18.41 12.41 10.46
N ILE A 3 -17.94 11.61 9.51
CA ILE A 3 -16.52 11.47 9.18
C ILE A 3 -16.27 12.07 7.80
N LEU A 4 -15.39 13.04 7.72
CA LEU A 4 -14.92 13.61 6.46
C LEU A 4 -13.55 13.04 6.13
N ILE A 5 -13.41 12.43 4.95
CA ILE A 5 -12.15 11.92 4.43
C ILE A 5 -11.71 12.78 3.25
N ILE A 6 -10.52 13.32 3.31
CA ILE A 6 -9.91 14.06 2.19
C ILE A 6 -9.04 13.10 1.39
N ASP A 7 -9.51 12.77 0.19
CA ASP A 7 -8.78 11.97 -0.78
C ASP A 7 -8.03 12.88 -1.74
N ASP A 8 -6.78 13.18 -1.39
CA ASP A 8 -5.94 14.07 -2.16
C ASP A 8 -5.21 13.41 -3.35
N GLY A 9 -5.51 12.18 -3.69
CA GLY A 9 -5.01 11.29 -4.77
C GLY A 9 -4.19 11.87 -5.93
N LEU A 10 -3.88 13.16 -5.87
CA LEU A 10 -3.03 13.90 -6.79
C LEU A 10 -1.63 14.01 -6.20
N LEU A 11 -0.81 12.99 -6.35
CA LEU A 11 0.60 13.10 -5.97
C LEU A 11 1.29 14.17 -6.85
N PRO A 12 2.03 15.12 -6.25
CA PRO A 12 2.69 16.20 -6.97
C PRO A 12 3.94 15.72 -7.71
N PHE A 13 3.84 14.60 -8.41
CA PHE A 13 4.94 14.02 -9.15
C PHE A 13 4.85 14.39 -10.63
N ASP A 14 5.90 15.03 -11.15
CA ASP A 14 5.99 15.36 -12.56
C ASP A 14 6.49 14.18 -13.41
N LYS A 15 6.37 14.32 -14.74
CA LYS A 15 6.82 13.32 -15.73
C LYS A 15 8.33 12.98 -15.62
N ASN A 16 9.16 13.86 -15.06
CA ASN A 16 10.61 13.64 -14.92
C ASN A 16 10.94 12.74 -13.72
N SER A 17 10.05 12.69 -12.75
CA SER A 17 10.13 11.76 -11.62
C SER A 17 9.92 10.32 -12.04
N ALA A 18 9.11 10.13 -13.07
CA ALA A 18 8.83 8.81 -13.63
C ALA A 18 10.05 8.16 -14.27
N LYS A 19 11.09 8.93 -14.63
CA LYS A 19 12.35 8.37 -15.21
C LYS A 19 13.24 7.71 -14.17
N ALA A 20 13.20 8.14 -12.90
CA ALA A 20 14.07 7.59 -11.85
C ALA A 20 13.50 6.31 -11.18
N PHE A 21 12.18 6.09 -11.28
CA PHE A 21 11.46 5.04 -10.51
C PHE A 21 10.54 4.16 -11.32
N GLY A 22 10.55 4.26 -12.64
CA GLY A 22 9.46 3.70 -13.41
C GLY A 22 8.14 4.42 -13.08
N LYS A 23 7.52 4.99 -14.09
CA LYS A 23 6.19 5.62 -14.04
C LYS A 23 5.14 4.75 -13.34
N ALA A 24 5.38 3.47 -13.38
CA ALA A 24 4.55 2.42 -12.88
C ALA A 24 4.48 2.34 -11.34
N GLU A 25 5.58 2.52 -10.61
CA GLU A 25 5.60 2.44 -9.15
C GLU A 25 4.93 3.65 -8.50
N LEU A 26 5.11 4.83 -9.10
CA LEU A 26 4.41 6.03 -8.65
C LEU A 26 2.91 5.95 -8.86
N LEU A 27 2.46 5.42 -10.01
CA LEU A 27 1.04 5.17 -10.29
C LEU A 27 0.45 4.10 -9.37
N ARG A 28 1.26 3.12 -8.94
CA ARG A 28 0.86 2.12 -7.97
C ARG A 28 0.59 2.75 -6.61
N LEU A 29 1.51 3.55 -6.07
CA LEU A 29 1.33 4.23 -4.79
C LEU A 29 0.11 5.16 -4.79
N GLU A 30 -0.10 5.91 -5.88
CA GLU A 30 -1.27 6.74 -6.05
C GLU A 30 -2.56 5.92 -6.05
N ARG A 31 -2.58 4.82 -6.80
CA ARG A 31 -3.74 3.93 -6.88
C ARG A 31 -4.04 3.27 -5.53
N GLU A 32 -3.03 2.73 -4.86
CA GLU A 32 -3.17 2.09 -3.55
C GLU A 32 -3.70 3.08 -2.51
N HIS A 33 -3.23 4.31 -2.52
CA HIS A 33 -3.71 5.35 -1.62
C HIS A 33 -5.20 5.68 -1.85
N ARG A 34 -5.61 5.88 -3.10
CA ARG A 34 -7.02 6.14 -3.45
C ARG A 34 -7.92 4.96 -3.10
N VAL A 35 -7.48 3.74 -3.39
CA VAL A 35 -8.23 2.53 -3.06
C VAL A 35 -8.38 2.42 -1.54
N LEU A 36 -7.32 2.67 -0.77
CA LEU A 36 -7.35 2.64 0.69
C LEU A 36 -8.39 3.62 1.25
N ASN A 37 -8.40 4.87 0.79
CA ASN A 37 -9.35 5.88 1.25
C ASN A 37 -10.80 5.49 0.94
N ARG A 38 -11.07 4.96 -0.27
CA ARG A 38 -12.40 4.50 -0.67
C ARG A 38 -12.88 3.30 0.15
N GLU A 39 -12.03 2.32 0.34
CA GLU A 39 -12.36 1.13 1.16
C GLU A 39 -12.55 1.49 2.62
N LEU A 40 -11.76 2.41 3.16
CA LEU A 40 -11.92 2.94 4.50
C LEU A 40 -13.29 3.67 4.65
N ALA A 41 -13.64 4.48 3.68
CA ALA A 41 -14.92 5.17 3.64
C ALA A 41 -16.10 4.17 3.62
N ARG A 42 -16.02 3.13 2.77
CA ARG A 42 -17.03 2.06 2.69
C ARG A 42 -17.14 1.27 3.99
N ALA A 43 -16.02 0.94 4.63
CA ALA A 43 -16.02 0.22 5.88
C ALA A 43 -16.64 1.03 7.03
N PHE A 44 -16.43 2.34 7.08
CA PHE A 44 -17.06 3.21 8.04
C PHE A 44 -18.56 3.36 7.77
N ALA A 45 -18.97 3.52 6.51
CA ALA A 45 -20.37 3.59 6.11
C ALA A 45 -21.11 2.28 6.47
N ALA A 46 -20.50 1.12 6.27
CA ALA A 46 -21.03 -0.18 6.67
C ALA A 46 -21.26 -0.32 8.19
N ARG A 47 -20.61 0.53 9.00
CA ARG A 47 -20.80 0.62 10.45
C ARG A 47 -21.73 1.77 10.87
N ALA A 48 -22.64 2.15 10.01
CA ALA A 48 -23.62 3.21 10.21
C ALA A 48 -23.01 4.59 10.54
N GLN A 49 -21.79 4.86 10.10
CA GLN A 49 -21.22 6.19 10.14
C GLN A 49 -21.64 6.99 8.90
N ASN A 50 -21.88 8.29 9.06
CA ASN A 50 -22.07 9.18 7.93
C ASN A 50 -20.70 9.56 7.37
N VAL A 51 -20.42 9.20 6.13
CA VAL A 51 -19.10 9.42 5.53
C VAL A 51 -19.23 10.35 4.32
N LEU A 52 -18.46 11.43 4.34
CA LEU A 52 -18.25 12.31 3.20
C LEU A 52 -16.79 12.20 2.75
N MET A 53 -16.58 11.77 1.53
CA MET A 53 -15.27 11.79 0.90
C MET A 53 -15.16 13.00 -0.02
N VAL A 54 -14.10 13.78 0.13
CA VAL A 54 -13.82 14.93 -0.75
C VAL A 54 -12.58 14.63 -1.57
N SER A 55 -12.74 14.60 -2.90
CA SER A 55 -11.67 14.27 -3.85
C SER A 55 -11.56 15.30 -4.97
N ALA A 56 -10.49 15.23 -5.77
CA ALA A 56 -10.43 15.94 -7.04
C ALA A 56 -11.18 15.15 -8.11
N ALA A 57 -11.93 15.86 -8.95
CA ALA A 57 -12.59 15.27 -10.11
C ALA A 57 -11.56 14.77 -11.13
N GLU A 58 -11.82 13.62 -11.72
CA GLU A 58 -10.92 13.00 -12.71
C GLU A 58 -10.99 13.70 -14.07
N ASP A 59 -12.16 14.18 -14.44
CA ASP A 59 -12.40 14.82 -15.74
C ASP A 59 -12.71 16.31 -15.58
N GLY A 60 -11.96 17.16 -16.28
CA GLY A 60 -12.08 18.62 -16.27
C GLY A 60 -13.30 19.17 -17.03
N ALA A 61 -14.47 18.55 -16.90
CA ALA A 61 -15.69 18.95 -17.63
C ALA A 61 -16.32 20.24 -17.07
N ALA A 62 -16.15 20.52 -15.79
CA ALA A 62 -16.73 21.67 -15.11
C ALA A 62 -15.72 22.81 -14.85
N ALA A 63 -16.21 24.01 -14.54
CA ALA A 63 -15.34 25.13 -14.18
C ALA A 63 -14.57 24.83 -12.87
N PRO A 64 -13.33 25.33 -12.71
CA PRO A 64 -12.56 25.15 -11.47
C PRO A 64 -13.33 25.63 -10.23
N GLY A 65 -13.37 24.79 -9.19
CA GLY A 65 -14.12 25.07 -7.96
C GLY A 65 -15.57 24.61 -7.98
N HIS A 66 -16.04 24.03 -9.08
CA HIS A 66 -17.32 23.34 -9.09
C HIS A 66 -17.21 21.98 -8.39
N PHE A 67 -18.23 21.60 -7.62
CA PHE A 67 -18.30 20.33 -6.93
C PHE A 67 -19.38 19.44 -7.56
N GLU A 68 -19.00 18.24 -7.90
CA GLU A 68 -19.91 17.18 -8.30
C GLU A 68 -20.22 16.28 -7.10
N TYR A 69 -21.50 15.97 -6.93
CA TYR A 69 -21.96 15.14 -5.83
C TYR A 69 -22.39 13.78 -6.35
N SER A 70 -21.91 12.74 -5.70
CA SER A 70 -22.31 11.36 -5.95
C SER A 70 -22.45 10.57 -4.65
N GLY A 71 -23.19 9.46 -4.68
CA GLY A 71 -23.33 8.56 -3.54
C GLY A 71 -23.26 7.12 -3.99
N GLU A 72 -22.38 6.34 -3.40
CA GLU A 72 -22.21 4.92 -3.69
C GLU A 72 -21.88 4.17 -2.40
N GLY A 73 -22.55 3.03 -2.15
CA GLY A 73 -22.25 2.15 -1.01
C GLY A 73 -22.33 2.82 0.36
N GLY A 74 -23.22 3.81 0.54
CA GLY A 74 -23.39 4.57 1.79
C GLY A 74 -22.36 5.68 1.99
N VAL A 75 -21.45 5.89 1.05
CA VAL A 75 -20.46 6.97 1.05
C VAL A 75 -20.94 8.10 0.17
N LEU A 76 -20.95 9.32 0.70
CA LEU A 76 -21.17 10.54 -0.07
C LEU A 76 -19.82 11.02 -0.60
N THR A 77 -19.75 11.35 -1.89
CA THR A 77 -18.51 11.87 -2.49
C THR A 77 -18.76 13.26 -3.07
N LEU A 78 -17.84 14.16 -2.77
CA LEU A 78 -17.79 15.52 -3.28
C LEU A 78 -16.51 15.68 -4.12
N ALA A 79 -16.65 15.62 -5.43
CA ALA A 79 -15.53 15.73 -6.36
C ALA A 79 -15.34 17.19 -6.81
N ALA A 80 -14.19 17.78 -6.46
CA ALA A 80 -13.85 19.16 -6.83
C ALA A 80 -13.21 19.22 -8.21
N SER A 81 -13.79 19.98 -9.13
CA SER A 81 -13.17 20.28 -10.42
C SER A 81 -11.96 21.19 -10.23
N VAL A 82 -10.78 20.72 -10.65
CA VAL A 82 -9.49 21.41 -10.47
C VAL A 82 -8.96 22.05 -11.73
N ASP A 83 -9.41 21.57 -12.90
CA ASP A 83 -8.97 22.06 -14.22
C ASP A 83 -10.14 22.68 -14.96
N GLY A 84 -9.87 23.75 -15.74
CA GLY A 84 -10.82 24.25 -16.74
C GLY A 84 -10.77 23.43 -18.02
N LYS A 85 -11.67 23.71 -18.95
CA LYS A 85 -11.70 23.10 -20.30
C LYS A 85 -10.31 23.24 -20.94
N GLY A 86 -9.63 22.11 -21.14
CA GLY A 86 -8.31 22.06 -21.78
C GLY A 86 -7.13 21.62 -20.91
N GLY A 87 -7.37 21.15 -19.76
CA GLY A 87 -6.55 20.43 -18.75
C GLY A 87 -5.03 20.23 -18.91
N ASP A 88 -4.24 21.26 -19.19
CA ASP A 88 -2.79 21.19 -19.37
C ASP A 88 -1.96 21.54 -18.10
N GLY A 89 -2.51 21.36 -16.92
CA GLY A 89 -1.81 21.60 -15.66
C GLY A 89 -0.88 20.45 -15.25
N SER A 90 0.35 20.75 -14.75
CA SER A 90 1.16 19.72 -14.09
C SER A 90 0.42 19.15 -12.88
N ALA A 91 0.68 17.88 -12.53
CA ALA A 91 0.05 17.22 -11.37
C ALA A 91 0.24 18.04 -10.07
N ALA A 92 1.40 18.70 -9.90
CA ALA A 92 1.66 19.60 -8.79
C ALA A 92 0.72 20.81 -8.78
N LEU A 93 0.47 21.43 -9.92
CA LEU A 93 -0.44 22.57 -10.02
C LEU A 93 -1.89 22.18 -9.72
N ARG A 94 -2.34 21.04 -10.23
CA ARG A 94 -3.66 20.47 -9.93
C ARG A 94 -3.81 20.23 -8.43
N TYR A 95 -2.80 19.64 -7.80
CA TYR A 95 -2.78 19.41 -6.37
C TYR A 95 -2.89 20.72 -5.54
N PHE A 96 -2.11 21.74 -5.87
CA PHE A 96 -2.19 23.04 -5.21
C PHE A 96 -3.56 23.72 -5.41
N ARG A 97 -4.14 23.61 -6.59
CA ARG A 97 -5.50 24.11 -6.87
C ARG A 97 -6.52 23.39 -6.01
N PHE A 98 -6.43 22.06 -5.92
CA PHE A 98 -7.30 21.25 -5.07
C PHE A 98 -7.23 21.72 -3.60
N CYS A 99 -6.05 21.80 -3.02
CA CYS A 99 -5.86 22.28 -1.65
C CYS A 99 -6.42 23.69 -1.45
N ARG A 100 -6.25 24.58 -2.43
CA ARG A 100 -6.81 25.94 -2.39
C ARG A 100 -8.33 25.92 -2.43
N ILE A 101 -8.95 25.15 -3.32
CA ILE A 101 -10.40 25.00 -3.43
C ILE A 101 -10.98 24.47 -2.12
N LEU A 102 -10.43 23.40 -1.56
CA LEU A 102 -10.83 22.87 -0.26
C LEU A 102 -10.81 23.94 0.84
N ARG A 103 -9.74 24.70 0.91
CA ARG A 103 -9.58 25.73 1.92
C ARG A 103 -10.59 26.88 1.76
N GLN A 104 -10.89 27.27 0.53
CA GLN A 104 -11.89 28.30 0.22
C GLN A 104 -13.31 27.82 0.49
N SER A 105 -13.59 26.54 0.25
CA SER A 105 -14.91 25.92 0.43
C SER A 105 -15.14 25.34 1.82
N ALA A 106 -14.16 25.46 2.74
CA ALA A 106 -14.23 24.84 4.07
C ALA A 106 -15.52 25.19 4.84
N ALA A 107 -15.93 26.47 4.83
CA ALA A 107 -17.16 26.91 5.52
C ALA A 107 -18.43 26.29 4.90
N VAL A 108 -18.47 26.15 3.58
CA VAL A 108 -19.59 25.52 2.87
C VAL A 108 -19.66 24.03 3.19
N ILE A 109 -18.52 23.33 3.14
CA ILE A 109 -18.42 21.91 3.46
C ILE A 109 -18.89 21.68 4.92
N CYS A 110 -18.42 22.48 5.87
CA CYS A 110 -18.82 22.40 7.28
C CYS A 110 -20.30 22.69 7.48
N GLY A 111 -20.87 23.63 6.71
CA GLY A 111 -22.30 23.95 6.77
C GLY A 111 -23.18 22.80 6.28
N LEU A 112 -22.74 22.07 5.25
CA LEU A 112 -23.47 20.96 4.67
C LEU A 112 -23.35 19.66 5.47
N PHE A 113 -22.15 19.32 5.98
CA PHE A 113 -21.87 18.00 6.54
C PHE A 113 -21.61 18.00 8.04
N LYS A 114 -21.09 19.09 8.64
CA LYS A 114 -20.74 19.20 10.07
C LYS A 114 -19.92 18.01 10.56
N PRO A 115 -18.67 17.82 10.11
CA PRO A 115 -17.87 16.68 10.51
C PRO A 115 -17.54 16.68 12.01
N ASP A 116 -17.59 15.50 12.64
CA ASP A 116 -17.03 15.21 13.96
C ASP A 116 -15.53 14.90 13.88
N ALA A 117 -15.11 14.29 12.77
CA ALA A 117 -13.73 13.94 12.48
C ALA A 117 -13.36 14.30 11.04
N VAL A 118 -12.16 14.84 10.85
CA VAL A 118 -11.56 15.13 9.53
C VAL A 118 -10.31 14.27 9.39
N ILE A 119 -10.33 13.34 8.45
CA ILE A 119 -9.22 12.45 8.14
C ILE A 119 -8.55 12.94 6.87
N PHE A 120 -7.25 13.11 6.90
CA PHE A 120 -6.44 13.49 5.75
C PHE A 120 -5.17 12.66 5.69
N SER A 121 -4.62 12.50 4.49
CA SER A 121 -3.30 11.92 4.33
C SER A 121 -2.23 12.98 4.53
N SER A 122 -1.27 12.71 5.39
CA SER A 122 -0.09 13.58 5.54
C SER A 122 0.97 13.34 4.48
N PHE A 123 0.71 12.40 3.56
CA PHE A 123 1.60 12.10 2.44
C PHE A 123 1.94 13.37 1.63
N THR A 124 1.00 14.31 1.56
CA THR A 124 1.19 15.59 0.91
C THR A 124 1.05 16.74 1.91
N PRO A 125 2.11 17.53 2.11
CA PRO A 125 2.19 18.49 3.23
C PRO A 125 1.22 19.69 3.14
N PHE A 126 0.56 19.90 2.00
CA PHE A 126 -0.31 21.05 1.79
C PHE A 126 -1.79 20.76 2.06
N CYS A 127 -2.22 19.51 1.96
CA CYS A 127 -3.59 19.09 2.28
C CYS A 127 -3.89 19.30 3.78
N ALA A 128 -2.91 19.10 4.63
CA ALA A 128 -3.01 19.30 6.07
C ALA A 128 -3.56 20.68 6.47
N ALA A 129 -3.11 21.75 5.80
CA ALA A 129 -3.58 23.12 6.10
C ALA A 129 -5.07 23.32 5.71
N SER A 130 -5.55 22.59 4.71
CA SER A 130 -6.97 22.63 4.33
C SER A 130 -7.82 21.79 5.27
N ALA A 131 -7.33 20.63 5.67
CA ALA A 131 -7.95 19.76 6.68
C ALA A 131 -8.03 20.46 8.04
N GLU A 132 -6.95 21.12 8.48
CA GLU A 132 -6.90 21.93 9.69
C GLU A 132 -7.97 23.04 9.67
N LYS A 133 -8.10 23.75 8.55
CA LYS A 133 -9.12 24.81 8.41
C LYS A 133 -10.54 24.26 8.52
N ILE A 134 -10.83 23.11 7.95
CA ILE A 134 -12.14 22.46 8.06
C ILE A 134 -12.38 22.03 9.52
N ALA A 135 -11.39 21.42 10.16
CA ALA A 135 -11.49 20.98 11.55
C ALA A 135 -11.66 22.16 12.53
N GLU A 136 -10.99 23.29 12.30
CA GLU A 136 -11.18 24.51 13.08
C GLU A 136 -12.62 25.07 12.98
N ILE A 137 -13.18 25.14 11.77
CA ILE A 137 -14.52 25.69 11.55
C ILE A 137 -15.60 24.75 12.12
N SER A 138 -15.47 23.44 11.96
CA SER A 138 -16.45 22.46 12.44
C SER A 138 -16.29 22.08 13.90
N GLY A 139 -15.15 22.38 14.53
CA GLY A 139 -14.79 21.83 15.83
C GLY A 139 -14.41 20.35 15.78
N ALA A 140 -14.19 19.75 14.61
CA ALA A 140 -13.89 18.35 14.42
C ALA A 140 -12.52 17.95 14.99
N VAL A 141 -12.35 16.66 15.29
CA VAL A 141 -11.03 16.08 15.54
C VAL A 141 -10.28 15.98 14.24
N LEU A 142 -9.03 16.44 14.21
CA LEU A 142 -8.15 16.34 13.06
C LEU A 142 -7.32 15.08 13.17
N ILE A 143 -7.36 14.25 12.14
CA ILE A 143 -6.69 12.96 12.09
C ILE A 143 -5.81 12.87 10.85
N ALA A 144 -4.52 12.62 11.06
CA ALA A 144 -3.58 12.33 9.98
C ALA A 144 -3.43 10.83 9.79
N ALA A 145 -3.86 10.33 8.64
CA ALA A 145 -3.56 8.98 8.20
C ALA A 145 -2.28 9.01 7.36
N GLU A 146 -1.15 8.55 7.92
CA GLU A 146 0.16 8.67 7.27
C GLU A 146 0.65 7.33 6.71
N PRO A 147 0.57 7.10 5.38
CA PRO A 147 1.12 5.91 4.76
C PRO A 147 2.66 5.95 4.69
N CYS A 148 3.28 7.11 4.51
CA CYS A 148 4.72 7.31 4.56
C CYS A 148 5.08 8.80 4.63
N SER A 149 6.29 9.12 5.08
CA SER A 149 6.75 10.52 5.08
C SER A 149 7.09 11.01 3.67
N PHE A 150 6.37 12.03 3.20
CA PHE A 150 6.64 12.67 1.89
C PHE A 150 8.08 13.16 1.76
N SER A 151 8.67 13.66 2.82
CA SER A 151 10.04 14.15 2.82
C SER A 151 11.04 13.02 2.59
N GLU A 152 10.82 11.87 3.22
CA GLU A 152 11.67 10.68 3.07
C GLU A 152 11.50 10.06 1.67
N LEU A 153 10.27 9.93 1.21
CA LEU A 153 9.98 9.45 -0.14
C LEU A 153 10.65 10.36 -1.19
N SER A 154 10.50 11.69 -1.08
CA SER A 154 11.11 12.64 -2.01
C SER A 154 12.63 12.57 -2.02
N ARG A 155 13.25 12.30 -0.86
CA ARG A 155 14.70 12.10 -0.73
C ARG A 155 15.14 10.81 -1.42
N ARG A 156 14.46 9.71 -1.18
CA ARG A 156 14.77 8.40 -1.77
C ARG A 156 14.58 8.41 -3.28
N LEU A 157 13.55 9.11 -3.74
CA LEU A 157 13.28 9.33 -5.16
C LEU A 157 14.31 10.26 -5.84
N GLY A 158 15.36 10.70 -5.13
CA GLY A 158 16.40 11.57 -5.69
C GLY A 158 15.90 12.95 -6.13
N LYS A 159 14.64 13.31 -5.85
CA LYS A 159 14.03 14.58 -6.27
C LYS A 159 14.50 15.78 -5.47
N VAL A 160 14.84 15.55 -4.21
CA VAL A 160 15.29 16.60 -3.31
C VAL A 160 16.60 16.16 -2.67
N ARG A 161 17.67 16.93 -2.87
CA ARG A 161 18.94 16.69 -2.20
C ARG A 161 18.76 16.83 -0.69
N CYS A 162 19.47 16.01 0.09
CA CYS A 162 19.38 16.04 1.56
C CYS A 162 19.65 17.40 2.18
N SER A 163 20.42 18.26 1.49
CA SER A 163 20.75 19.63 1.89
C SER A 163 19.82 20.70 1.33
N SER A 164 18.74 20.33 0.64
CA SER A 164 17.85 21.31 0.01
C SER A 164 17.02 22.08 1.02
N PRO A 165 16.96 23.43 0.93
CA PRO A 165 16.05 24.25 1.76
C PRO A 165 14.59 23.85 1.60
N VAL A 166 14.19 23.39 0.41
CA VAL A 166 12.83 22.90 0.14
C VAL A 166 12.49 21.69 1.02
N LEU A 167 13.42 20.75 1.19
CA LEU A 167 13.21 19.60 2.08
C LEU A 167 13.00 20.04 3.54
N THR A 168 13.74 21.04 4.00
CA THR A 168 13.60 21.60 5.35
C THR A 168 12.22 22.23 5.55
N VAL A 169 11.73 22.97 4.56
CA VAL A 169 10.38 23.57 4.60
C VAL A 169 9.30 22.49 4.60
N LEU A 170 9.43 21.46 3.76
CA LEU A 170 8.49 20.34 3.69
C LEU A 170 8.46 19.57 5.03
N LYS A 171 9.62 19.27 5.61
CA LYS A 171 9.73 18.61 6.92
C LYS A 171 9.07 19.45 8.02
N ARG A 172 9.32 20.75 8.07
CA ARG A 172 8.69 21.64 9.05
C ARG A 172 7.17 21.69 8.90
N LYS A 173 6.66 21.80 7.67
CA LYS A 173 5.22 21.82 7.43
C LYS A 173 4.56 20.52 7.82
N SER A 174 5.11 19.37 7.44
CA SER A 174 4.62 18.06 7.88
C SER A 174 4.63 17.96 9.41
N ALA A 175 5.72 18.33 10.07
CA ALA A 175 5.83 18.27 11.53
C ALA A 175 4.78 19.15 12.23
N CYS A 176 4.57 20.39 11.76
CA CYS A 176 3.57 21.28 12.34
C CYS A 176 2.15 20.73 12.20
N SER A 177 1.82 20.13 11.06
CA SER A 177 0.50 19.53 10.84
C SER A 177 0.27 18.30 11.72
N LEU A 178 1.31 17.48 11.91
CA LEU A 178 1.25 16.29 12.75
C LEU A 178 1.15 16.63 14.25
N GLN A 179 1.69 17.77 14.70
CA GLN A 179 1.57 18.21 16.09
C GLN A 179 0.13 18.55 16.49
N LYS A 180 -0.71 18.95 15.55
CA LYS A 180 -2.11 19.35 15.78
C LYS A 180 -3.11 18.23 15.53
N ALA A 181 -2.68 17.12 14.93
CA ALA A 181 -3.52 16.00 14.57
C ALA A 181 -3.27 14.80 15.48
N ALA A 182 -4.31 14.01 15.74
CA ALA A 182 -4.11 12.64 16.18
C ALA A 182 -3.52 11.86 15.00
N VAL A 183 -2.33 11.28 15.17
CA VAL A 183 -1.62 10.60 14.08
C VAL A 183 -1.89 9.11 14.14
N PHE A 184 -2.37 8.58 13.04
CA PHE A 184 -2.49 7.15 12.80
C PHE A 184 -1.49 6.76 11.72
N GLY A 185 -0.34 6.24 12.15
CA GLY A 185 0.70 5.76 11.25
C GLY A 185 0.51 4.29 10.90
N TYR A 186 0.77 3.97 9.66
CA TYR A 186 0.83 2.59 9.20
C TYR A 186 2.16 1.91 9.54
N TYR A 187 3.12 2.65 10.13
CA TYR A 187 4.49 2.19 10.43
C TYR A 187 4.90 2.38 11.86
N PRO A 188 5.28 1.28 12.52
CA PRO A 188 5.75 1.33 13.90
C PRO A 188 7.02 2.15 14.11
N LYS A 189 8.05 1.93 13.31
CA LYS A 189 9.38 2.45 13.63
C LYS A 189 9.69 3.84 13.08
N LEU A 190 9.25 4.19 11.88
CA LEU A 190 9.59 5.49 11.28
C LEU A 190 8.82 6.67 11.87
N LEU A 191 7.65 6.40 12.47
CA LEU A 191 6.80 7.42 13.07
C LEU A 191 6.97 7.53 14.59
N GLN A 192 7.40 6.47 15.27
CA GLN A 192 7.69 6.52 16.72
C GLN A 192 8.71 7.61 17.07
N ASP A 193 9.73 7.79 16.24
CA ASP A 193 10.78 8.77 16.46
C ASP A 193 10.32 10.21 16.21
N HIS A 194 9.20 10.45 15.53
CA HIS A 194 8.78 11.78 15.08
C HIS A 194 7.45 12.26 15.65
N CYS A 195 6.55 11.40 16.09
CA CYS A 195 5.16 11.79 16.38
C CYS A 195 4.62 11.31 17.72
N GLY A 196 5.31 10.45 18.47
CA GLY A 196 4.75 9.85 19.71
C GLY A 196 3.43 9.13 19.49
N GLY A 197 3.12 8.81 18.22
CA GLY A 197 1.83 8.37 17.72
C GLY A 197 1.54 6.91 18.03
N ARG A 198 0.27 6.62 18.26
CA ARG A 198 -0.24 5.25 18.42
C ARG A 198 -0.35 4.62 17.05
N LEU A 199 0.28 3.47 16.93
CA LEU A 199 0.20 2.61 15.77
C LEU A 199 -1.18 2.01 15.61
N ILE A 200 -1.66 2.03 14.41
CA ILE A 200 -2.79 1.24 13.95
C ILE A 200 -2.29 0.27 12.88
N ALA A 201 -2.93 -0.88 12.86
CA ALA A 201 -2.65 -2.05 12.06
C ALA A 201 -2.26 -1.78 10.59
N PRO A 202 -1.56 -2.72 9.97
CA PRO A 202 -1.13 -2.62 8.58
C PRO A 202 -2.30 -2.52 7.58
N PRO A 203 -2.04 -2.11 6.34
CA PRO A 203 -3.06 -1.90 5.33
C PRO A 203 -3.81 -3.19 4.96
N PRO A 204 -5.01 -3.04 4.41
CA PRO A 204 -5.93 -4.12 4.17
C PRO A 204 -5.49 -5.10 3.10
N ILE A 205 -5.88 -6.36 3.33
CA ILE A 205 -5.92 -7.36 2.27
C ILE A 205 -7.25 -7.20 1.54
N TYR A 206 -7.20 -7.14 0.22
CA TYR A 206 -8.42 -7.18 -0.59
C TYR A 206 -8.98 -8.60 -0.55
N SER A 207 -10.12 -8.79 0.10
CA SER A 207 -10.83 -10.07 0.08
C SER A 207 -11.73 -10.17 -1.16
N GLY A 208 -11.41 -11.11 -2.00
CA GLY A 208 -11.87 -11.55 -3.26
C GLY A 208 -13.30 -11.37 -3.75
N SER A 209 -13.36 -10.86 -4.97
CA SER A 209 -14.26 -11.31 -6.02
C SER A 209 -13.91 -12.74 -6.46
N ALA A 210 -14.82 -13.41 -7.18
CA ALA A 210 -14.50 -14.70 -7.81
C ALA A 210 -13.24 -14.56 -8.70
N PRO A 211 -12.34 -15.57 -8.74
CA PRO A 211 -11.14 -15.53 -9.56
C PRO A 211 -11.43 -15.26 -11.03
N SER A 212 -10.58 -14.48 -11.69
CA SER A 212 -10.65 -14.24 -13.12
C SER A 212 -10.22 -15.50 -13.90
N GLU A 213 -10.54 -15.55 -15.20
CA GLU A 213 -10.12 -16.68 -16.07
C GLU A 213 -8.58 -16.79 -16.14
N GLU A 214 -7.87 -15.64 -16.18
CA GLU A 214 -6.41 -15.61 -16.16
C GLU A 214 -5.86 -16.17 -14.85
N ALA A 215 -6.50 -15.85 -13.71
CA ALA A 215 -6.10 -16.35 -12.41
C ALA A 215 -6.31 -17.87 -12.31
N VAL A 216 -7.42 -18.39 -12.80
CA VAL A 216 -7.71 -19.83 -12.84
C VAL A 216 -6.68 -20.56 -13.70
N PHE A 217 -6.42 -20.07 -14.91
CA PHE A 217 -5.41 -20.66 -15.80
C PHE A 217 -4.02 -20.68 -15.15
N THR A 218 -3.61 -19.57 -14.56
CA THR A 218 -2.28 -19.47 -13.91
C THR A 218 -2.20 -20.36 -12.68
N HIS A 219 -3.28 -20.44 -11.89
CA HIS A 219 -3.36 -21.34 -10.74
C HIS A 219 -3.21 -22.79 -11.15
N ASP A 220 -3.97 -23.25 -12.13
CA ASP A 220 -3.93 -24.62 -12.60
C ASP A 220 -2.57 -24.97 -13.19
N SER A 221 -1.95 -24.04 -13.91
CA SER A 221 -0.61 -24.22 -14.46
C SER A 221 0.47 -24.39 -13.38
N ILE A 222 0.35 -23.69 -12.26
CA ILE A 222 1.27 -23.81 -11.11
C ILE A 222 0.94 -25.08 -10.33
N ALA A 223 -0.33 -25.34 -10.07
CA ALA A 223 -0.80 -26.52 -9.34
C ALA A 223 -0.39 -27.83 -10.00
N ALA A 224 -0.22 -27.85 -11.32
CA ALA A 224 0.29 -29.02 -12.05
C ALA A 224 1.70 -29.44 -11.60
N PHE A 225 2.49 -28.55 -11.04
CA PHE A 225 3.82 -28.86 -10.46
C PHE A 225 3.77 -29.09 -8.95
N SER A 226 2.81 -28.44 -8.26
CA SER A 226 2.65 -28.52 -6.80
C SER A 226 2.00 -29.85 -6.41
N GLY A 227 2.39 -30.37 -5.24
CA GLY A 227 1.87 -31.64 -4.74
C GLY A 227 2.45 -32.89 -5.39
N GLY A 228 3.42 -32.72 -6.30
CA GLY A 228 4.20 -33.76 -6.92
C GLY A 228 5.59 -33.93 -6.30
N GLU A 229 6.51 -34.41 -7.10
CA GLU A 229 7.92 -34.54 -6.69
C GLU A 229 8.70 -33.22 -6.80
N ILE A 230 8.09 -32.14 -7.29
CA ILE A 230 8.70 -30.84 -7.54
C ILE A 230 8.15 -29.83 -6.50
N PHE A 231 9.03 -29.29 -5.68
CA PHE A 231 8.68 -28.22 -4.76
C PHE A 231 8.54 -26.89 -5.51
N THR A 232 7.38 -26.25 -5.42
CA THR A 232 7.07 -25.03 -6.16
C THR A 232 7.05 -23.82 -5.24
N LEU A 233 7.88 -22.81 -5.56
CA LEU A 233 7.86 -21.49 -4.95
C LEU A 233 7.21 -20.50 -5.93
N CYS A 234 6.28 -19.68 -5.48
CA CYS A 234 5.61 -18.69 -6.32
C CYS A 234 5.85 -17.26 -5.83
N PHE A 235 6.19 -16.38 -6.75
CA PHE A 235 6.04 -14.93 -6.62
C PHE A 235 4.92 -14.46 -7.53
N CYS A 236 3.97 -13.69 -7.01
CA CYS A 236 2.93 -13.07 -7.82
C CYS A 236 2.83 -11.58 -7.50
N GLY A 237 3.05 -10.74 -8.50
CA GLY A 237 3.01 -9.29 -8.33
C GLY A 237 3.66 -8.55 -9.48
N ARG A 238 3.84 -7.26 -9.28
CA ARG A 238 4.47 -6.42 -10.28
C ARG A 238 5.98 -6.66 -10.36
N LEU A 239 6.49 -6.79 -11.57
CA LEU A 239 7.91 -7.01 -11.83
C LEU A 239 8.63 -5.67 -11.99
N VAL A 240 9.17 -5.16 -10.87
CA VAL A 240 9.92 -3.89 -10.78
C VAL A 240 11.27 -4.10 -10.10
N PRO A 241 12.26 -3.23 -10.35
CA PRO A 241 13.53 -3.28 -9.63
C PRO A 241 13.36 -3.12 -8.11
N GLY A 242 14.25 -3.73 -7.33
CA GLY A 242 14.30 -3.55 -5.88
C GLY A 242 13.43 -4.50 -5.06
N LEU A 243 12.76 -5.47 -5.69
CA LEU A 243 11.98 -6.53 -5.02
C LEU A 243 12.78 -7.83 -4.84
N SER A 244 14.10 -7.77 -4.79
CA SER A 244 15.00 -8.93 -4.64
C SER A 244 14.79 -10.05 -5.68
N LEU A 245 14.11 -9.77 -6.81
CA LEU A 245 13.74 -10.79 -7.79
C LEU A 245 14.95 -11.34 -8.55
N THR A 246 15.96 -10.51 -8.81
CA THR A 246 17.21 -11.00 -9.42
C THR A 246 17.95 -11.94 -8.48
N ALA A 247 18.01 -11.59 -7.18
CA ALA A 247 18.60 -12.45 -6.16
C ALA A 247 17.79 -13.76 -5.98
N LEU A 248 16.46 -13.69 -6.07
CA LEU A 248 15.58 -14.86 -6.04
C LEU A 248 15.86 -15.81 -7.22
N ILE A 249 16.00 -15.30 -8.44
CA ILE A 249 16.33 -16.09 -9.63
C ILE A 249 17.72 -16.75 -9.47
N THR A 250 18.69 -15.97 -8.99
CA THR A 250 20.03 -16.51 -8.71
C THR A 250 19.99 -17.61 -7.64
N ALA A 251 19.18 -17.44 -6.59
CA ALA A 251 18.96 -18.43 -5.56
C ALA A 251 18.32 -19.70 -6.16
N ALA A 252 17.30 -19.55 -7.01
CA ALA A 252 16.65 -20.67 -7.70
C ALA A 252 17.62 -21.48 -8.54
N GLY A 253 18.53 -20.82 -9.27
CA GLY A 253 19.57 -21.49 -10.07
C GLY A 253 20.57 -22.28 -9.21
N LYS A 254 20.82 -21.89 -7.96
CA LYS A 254 21.71 -22.58 -7.02
C LYS A 254 21.06 -23.80 -6.36
N ILE A 255 19.73 -23.80 -6.18
CA ILE A 255 19.04 -24.86 -5.44
C ILE A 255 19.04 -26.19 -6.22
N GLY A 256 18.90 -26.14 -7.52
CA GLY A 256 18.87 -27.37 -8.35
C GLY A 256 17.80 -28.39 -7.97
N GLY A 257 17.83 -29.56 -8.60
CA GLY A 257 16.99 -30.69 -8.21
C GLY A 257 15.49 -30.48 -8.53
N ARG A 258 14.62 -31.03 -7.67
CA ARG A 258 13.16 -31.00 -7.82
C ARG A 258 12.56 -29.68 -7.27
N PHE A 259 12.96 -28.56 -7.83
CA PHE A 259 12.52 -27.24 -7.44
C PHE A 259 12.11 -26.42 -8.66
N MET A 260 11.00 -25.71 -8.57
CA MET A 260 10.53 -24.77 -9.57
C MET A 260 10.22 -23.41 -8.93
N LEU A 261 10.62 -22.33 -9.59
CA LEU A 261 10.22 -20.96 -9.26
C LEU A 261 9.22 -20.46 -10.30
N ALA A 262 7.99 -20.18 -9.88
CA ALA A 262 6.96 -19.52 -10.68
C ALA A 262 6.99 -18.02 -10.44
N ILE A 263 7.23 -17.21 -11.46
CA ILE A 263 7.17 -15.74 -11.42
C ILE A 263 5.96 -15.29 -12.21
N VAL A 264 4.92 -14.86 -11.51
CA VAL A 264 3.65 -14.40 -12.09
C VAL A 264 3.62 -12.88 -12.04
N GLY A 265 3.52 -12.24 -13.22
CA GLY A 265 3.41 -10.79 -13.24
C GLY A 265 3.82 -10.13 -14.55
N GLY A 266 3.47 -8.86 -14.62
CA GLY A 266 3.90 -7.93 -15.65
C GLY A 266 4.71 -6.78 -15.08
N GLY A 267 5.45 -6.09 -15.92
CA GLY A 267 6.23 -4.93 -15.53
C GLY A 267 7.47 -4.74 -16.42
N GLU A 268 8.05 -3.56 -16.32
CA GLU A 268 9.19 -3.16 -17.14
C GLU A 268 10.45 -4.01 -16.88
N TYR A 269 10.52 -4.64 -15.73
CA TYR A 269 11.69 -5.45 -15.33
C TYR A 269 11.61 -6.91 -15.81
N LYS A 270 10.50 -7.36 -16.41
CA LYS A 270 10.29 -8.76 -16.85
C LYS A 270 11.36 -9.25 -17.84
N SER A 271 11.76 -8.40 -18.79
CA SER A 271 12.79 -8.74 -19.78
C SER A 271 14.17 -8.93 -19.14
N GLU A 272 14.52 -8.12 -18.16
CA GLU A 272 15.77 -8.21 -17.43
C GLU A 272 15.82 -9.44 -16.53
N LEU A 273 14.72 -9.77 -15.87
CA LEU A 273 14.60 -11.00 -15.07
C LEU A 273 14.75 -12.26 -15.93
N ARG A 274 14.15 -12.29 -17.13
CA ARG A 274 14.35 -13.37 -18.09
C ARG A 274 15.80 -13.47 -18.56
N ARG A 275 16.49 -12.34 -18.74
CA ARG A 275 17.91 -12.32 -19.06
C ARG A 275 18.74 -12.88 -17.90
N ALA A 276 18.49 -12.42 -16.67
CA ALA A 276 19.19 -12.90 -15.48
C ALA A 276 19.01 -14.43 -15.31
N ALA A 277 17.81 -14.96 -15.54
CA ALA A 277 17.57 -16.41 -15.47
C ALA A 277 18.44 -17.19 -16.47
N ARG A 278 18.58 -16.69 -17.72
CA ARG A 278 19.45 -17.32 -18.71
C ARG A 278 20.93 -17.22 -18.35
N GLU A 279 21.37 -16.05 -17.88
CA GLU A 279 22.77 -15.77 -17.51
C GLU A 279 23.26 -16.63 -16.34
N CYS A 280 22.39 -16.91 -15.35
CA CYS A 280 22.73 -17.77 -14.22
C CYS A 280 22.34 -19.26 -14.44
N GLY A 281 21.85 -19.62 -15.62
CA GLY A 281 21.49 -21.00 -15.93
C GLY A 281 20.28 -21.55 -15.14
N ALA A 282 19.40 -20.68 -14.65
CA ALA A 282 18.23 -21.06 -13.86
C ALA A 282 17.09 -21.61 -14.75
N ASN A 283 17.24 -22.84 -15.24
CA ASN A 283 16.26 -23.50 -16.10
C ASN A 283 14.96 -23.90 -15.37
N ASN A 284 14.93 -23.79 -14.06
CA ASN A 284 13.82 -24.09 -13.18
C ASN A 284 12.95 -22.85 -12.86
N VAL A 285 13.08 -21.76 -13.63
CA VAL A 285 12.29 -20.53 -13.47
C VAL A 285 11.28 -20.41 -14.60
N CYS A 286 9.99 -20.38 -14.24
CA CYS A 286 8.89 -20.19 -15.16
C CYS A 286 8.28 -18.80 -15.01
N PHE A 287 7.99 -18.13 -16.14
CA PHE A 287 7.39 -16.78 -16.16
C PHE A 287 5.97 -16.84 -16.72
N TYR A 288 5.02 -16.37 -15.93
CA TYR A 288 3.61 -16.25 -16.31
C TYR A 288 3.23 -14.77 -16.48
N ASP A 289 2.11 -14.53 -17.15
CA ASP A 289 1.55 -13.20 -17.25
C ASP A 289 0.88 -12.77 -15.94
N GLY A 290 0.64 -11.45 -15.79
CA GLY A 290 0.05 -10.92 -14.58
C GLY A 290 -1.44 -11.22 -14.51
N VAL A 291 -1.94 -11.36 -13.30
CA VAL A 291 -3.37 -11.49 -12.99
C VAL A 291 -3.88 -10.23 -12.28
N PRO A 292 -5.19 -9.98 -12.23
CA PRO A 292 -5.79 -8.92 -11.42
C PRO A 292 -5.36 -9.00 -9.95
N GLU A 293 -5.23 -7.85 -9.31
CA GLU A 293 -4.68 -7.76 -7.94
C GLU A 293 -5.48 -8.57 -6.91
N GLN A 294 -6.81 -8.58 -7.04
CA GLN A 294 -7.70 -9.36 -6.18
C GLN A 294 -7.49 -10.89 -6.30
N ASP A 295 -6.92 -11.35 -7.39
CA ASP A 295 -6.72 -12.78 -7.68
C ASP A 295 -5.35 -13.29 -7.21
N ILE A 296 -4.46 -12.40 -6.79
CA ILE A 296 -3.09 -12.75 -6.37
C ILE A 296 -3.08 -13.81 -5.26
N PRO A 297 -3.85 -13.70 -4.16
CA PRO A 297 -3.85 -14.73 -3.11
C PRO A 297 -4.30 -16.10 -3.61
N PHE A 298 -5.25 -16.14 -4.55
CA PHE A 298 -5.69 -17.38 -5.17
C PHE A 298 -4.56 -18.04 -5.96
N VAL A 299 -3.86 -17.29 -6.81
CA VAL A 299 -2.73 -17.81 -7.60
C VAL A 299 -1.59 -18.29 -6.71
N LEU A 300 -1.26 -17.54 -5.66
CA LEU A 300 -0.22 -17.91 -4.69
C LEU A 300 -0.56 -19.21 -3.95
N SER A 301 -1.84 -19.48 -3.69
CA SER A 301 -2.29 -20.69 -2.99
C SER A 301 -2.04 -21.99 -3.80
N ALA A 302 -1.74 -21.89 -5.09
CA ALA A 302 -1.40 -23.05 -5.93
C ALA A 302 0.00 -23.62 -5.65
N ALA A 303 0.90 -22.82 -5.06
CA ALA A 303 2.28 -23.23 -4.81
C ALA A 303 2.48 -23.92 -3.44
N ASP A 304 3.62 -24.58 -3.24
CA ASP A 304 4.00 -25.15 -1.94
C ASP A 304 4.48 -24.10 -0.97
N ALA A 305 5.09 -23.02 -1.49
CA ALA A 305 5.53 -21.84 -0.72
C ALA A 305 5.43 -20.57 -1.56
N VAL A 306 5.46 -19.43 -0.88
CA VAL A 306 5.34 -18.10 -1.48
C VAL A 306 6.60 -17.29 -1.22
N PHE A 307 6.98 -16.43 -2.17
CA PHE A 307 8.02 -15.43 -1.97
C PHE A 307 7.40 -14.02 -1.89
N ALA A 308 7.81 -13.27 -0.88
CA ALA A 308 7.50 -11.86 -0.75
C ALA A 308 8.76 -11.06 -0.42
N SER A 309 8.85 -9.82 -0.87
CA SER A 309 10.02 -8.97 -0.62
C SER A 309 9.59 -7.54 -0.31
N GLU A 310 10.28 -6.92 0.65
CA GLU A 310 10.24 -5.46 0.75
C GLU A 310 10.99 -4.84 -0.43
N SER A 311 10.61 -3.63 -0.78
CA SER A 311 11.30 -2.88 -1.83
C SER A 311 12.54 -2.19 -1.26
N SER A 312 13.72 -2.46 -1.83
CA SER A 312 14.95 -1.74 -1.49
C SER A 312 14.87 -0.25 -1.82
N VAL A 313 13.90 0.12 -2.66
CA VAL A 313 13.67 1.47 -3.17
C VAL A 313 12.71 2.25 -2.28
N ILE A 314 11.64 1.62 -1.81
CA ILE A 314 10.55 2.25 -1.04
C ILE A 314 10.48 1.66 0.37
N CYS A 315 11.62 1.35 0.95
CA CYS A 315 11.71 0.72 2.26
C CYS A 315 10.85 1.43 3.31
N GLY A 316 9.93 0.72 3.93
CA GLY A 316 9.01 1.24 4.94
C GLY A 316 7.74 1.91 4.42
N ALA A 317 7.30 1.65 3.17
CA ALA A 317 6.01 2.14 2.66
C ALA A 317 4.84 1.16 2.96
N ALA A 318 3.60 1.67 3.17
CA ALA A 318 2.41 0.85 3.47
C ALA A 318 2.16 -0.26 2.45
N ALA A 319 2.55 -0.02 1.21
CA ALA A 319 2.53 -0.98 0.12
C ALA A 319 3.27 -2.29 0.45
N GLU A 320 4.36 -2.22 1.21
CA GLU A 320 5.16 -3.41 1.54
C GLU A 320 4.47 -4.34 2.52
N TYR A 321 3.77 -3.79 3.52
CA TYR A 321 2.94 -4.61 4.42
C TYR A 321 1.81 -5.29 3.66
N ALA A 322 1.20 -4.58 2.69
CA ALA A 322 0.16 -5.14 1.85
C ALA A 322 0.68 -6.32 1.02
N ASP A 323 1.90 -6.22 0.48
CA ASP A 323 2.52 -7.30 -0.28
C ASP A 323 2.82 -8.53 0.60
N PHE A 324 3.33 -8.33 1.82
CA PHE A 324 3.50 -9.42 2.79
C PHE A 324 2.16 -10.03 3.21
N LEU A 325 1.16 -9.21 3.52
CA LEU A 325 -0.16 -9.69 3.93
C LEU A 325 -0.87 -10.46 2.80
N ARG A 326 -0.74 -10.02 1.54
CA ARG A 326 -1.22 -10.77 0.38
C ARG A 326 -0.55 -12.13 0.24
N ALA A 327 0.76 -12.19 0.45
CA ALA A 327 1.49 -13.45 0.45
C ALA A 327 1.04 -14.36 1.60
N PHE A 328 0.90 -13.82 2.80
CA PHE A 328 0.44 -14.57 3.98
C PHE A 328 -1.01 -15.07 3.83
N ALA A 329 -1.89 -14.27 3.20
CA ALA A 329 -3.28 -14.64 2.93
C ALA A 329 -3.42 -15.88 2.04
N ALA A 330 -2.38 -16.25 1.30
CA ALA A 330 -2.37 -17.50 0.54
C ALA A 330 -2.36 -18.75 1.45
N GLY A 331 -2.11 -18.61 2.76
CA GLY A 331 -2.07 -19.73 3.70
C GLY A 331 -0.92 -20.70 3.44
N LYS A 332 0.17 -20.22 2.84
CA LYS A 332 1.36 -21.02 2.51
C LYS A 332 2.59 -20.52 3.29
N PRO A 333 3.56 -21.38 3.59
CA PRO A 333 4.84 -20.96 4.11
C PRO A 333 5.43 -19.87 3.22
N THR A 334 5.94 -18.81 3.81
CA THR A 334 6.44 -17.66 3.03
C THR A 334 7.92 -17.45 3.25
N VAL A 335 8.70 -17.35 2.17
CA VAL A 335 10.06 -16.80 2.19
C VAL A 335 9.93 -15.28 2.08
N ALA A 336 10.29 -14.56 3.12
CA ALA A 336 10.14 -13.11 3.18
C ALA A 336 11.50 -12.41 3.18
N ALA A 337 11.83 -11.75 2.07
CA ALA A 337 13.03 -10.93 1.99
C ALA A 337 12.76 -9.56 2.61
N ALA A 338 13.14 -9.39 3.88
CA ALA A 338 12.88 -8.18 4.65
C ALA A 338 14.02 -7.84 5.61
N ALA A 339 14.31 -6.55 5.73
CA ALA A 339 15.24 -5.98 6.70
C ALA A 339 14.54 -4.94 7.58
N ALA A 340 13.95 -3.91 6.98
CA ALA A 340 13.22 -2.88 7.72
C ALA A 340 11.94 -3.45 8.37
N ASN A 341 11.26 -4.37 7.68
CA ASN A 341 10.03 -5.01 8.12
C ASN A 341 10.24 -6.37 8.80
N ALA A 342 11.48 -6.71 9.15
CA ALA A 342 11.81 -8.01 9.75
C ALA A 342 11.03 -8.32 11.03
N ALA A 343 10.73 -7.32 11.86
CA ALA A 343 9.94 -7.51 13.08
C ALA A 343 8.50 -7.94 12.75
N PHE A 344 7.86 -7.26 11.80
CA PHE A 344 6.51 -7.61 11.31
C PHE A 344 6.46 -9.03 10.73
N VAL A 345 7.45 -9.37 9.90
CA VAL A 345 7.55 -10.72 9.31
C VAL A 345 7.72 -11.79 10.38
N LYS A 346 8.51 -11.52 11.42
CA LYS A 346 8.71 -12.46 12.54
C LYS A 346 7.45 -12.68 13.38
N GLU A 347 6.63 -11.67 13.55
CA GLU A 347 5.34 -11.78 14.26
C GLU A 347 4.39 -12.76 13.57
N CYS A 348 4.50 -12.92 12.27
CA CYS A 348 3.68 -13.87 11.50
C CYS A 348 3.88 -15.31 11.96
N GLY A 349 5.09 -15.70 12.37
CA GLY A 349 5.41 -17.06 12.82
C GLY A 349 5.42 -18.13 11.72
N GLY A 350 4.87 -17.84 10.53
CA GLY A 350 4.80 -18.75 9.38
C GLY A 350 5.75 -18.40 8.24
N ALA A 351 6.49 -17.30 8.38
CA ALA A 351 7.41 -16.83 7.37
C ALA A 351 8.87 -17.06 7.77
N VAL A 352 9.69 -17.47 6.83
CA VAL A 352 11.15 -17.61 6.99
C VAL A 352 11.81 -16.36 6.42
N LEU A 353 12.51 -15.64 7.27
CA LEU A 353 13.17 -14.39 6.94
C LEU A 353 14.43 -14.61 6.10
N ALA A 354 14.58 -13.85 5.03
CA ALA A 354 15.79 -13.76 4.22
C ALA A 354 16.29 -12.30 4.15
N ALA A 355 17.59 -12.12 3.98
CA ALA A 355 18.15 -10.80 3.72
C ALA A 355 17.80 -10.35 2.30
N PRO A 356 17.26 -9.13 2.10
CA PRO A 356 16.97 -8.59 0.76
C PRO A 356 18.22 -8.54 -0.12
N GLU A 357 18.04 -8.71 -1.43
CA GLU A 357 19.11 -8.70 -2.46
C GLU A 357 20.25 -9.71 -2.21
N ASN A 358 20.05 -10.69 -1.34
CA ASN A 358 21.04 -11.70 -0.99
C ASN A 358 20.58 -13.11 -1.44
N ALA A 359 21.12 -13.58 -2.56
CA ALA A 359 20.75 -14.88 -3.15
C ALA A 359 21.05 -16.06 -2.23
N GLU A 360 22.11 -16.01 -1.41
CA GLU A 360 22.47 -17.10 -0.49
C GLU A 360 21.52 -17.19 0.69
N SER A 361 21.15 -16.03 1.25
CA SER A 361 20.15 -15.97 2.31
C SER A 361 18.78 -16.44 1.83
N ILE A 362 18.38 -16.03 0.61
CA ILE A 362 17.11 -16.45 -0.01
C ILE A 362 17.15 -17.97 -0.28
N ALA A 363 18.25 -18.50 -0.85
CA ALA A 363 18.39 -19.93 -1.10
C ALA A 363 18.32 -20.77 0.19
N ALA A 364 18.96 -20.30 1.27
CA ALA A 364 18.89 -20.95 2.58
C ALA A 364 17.45 -20.99 3.13
N ALA A 365 16.70 -19.88 3.02
CA ALA A 365 15.31 -19.80 3.46
C ALA A 365 14.39 -20.71 2.64
N ILE A 366 14.57 -20.77 1.31
CA ILE A 366 13.84 -21.70 0.43
C ILE A 366 14.13 -23.14 0.83
N SER A 367 15.41 -23.48 0.99
CA SER A 367 15.84 -24.84 1.34
C SER A 367 15.31 -25.31 2.69
N ALA A 368 15.23 -24.39 3.67
CA ALA A 368 14.64 -24.67 4.98
C ALA A 368 13.15 -25.07 4.89
N ILE A 369 12.36 -24.36 4.08
CA ILE A 369 10.95 -24.68 3.87
C ILE A 369 10.81 -25.98 3.02
N ALA A 370 11.62 -26.14 1.99
CA ALA A 370 11.57 -27.32 1.13
C ALA A 370 11.95 -28.62 1.87
N ALA A 371 12.91 -28.55 2.80
CA ALA A 371 13.33 -29.67 3.64
C ALA A 371 12.35 -30.01 4.78
N ALA A 372 11.45 -29.09 5.13
CA ALA A 372 10.45 -29.33 6.17
C ALA A 372 9.44 -30.41 5.71
N ASP A 373 8.96 -31.19 6.65
CA ASP A 373 7.90 -32.17 6.38
C ASP A 373 6.55 -31.49 6.06
N GLY A 374 5.60 -32.29 5.55
CA GLY A 374 4.31 -31.77 5.12
C GLY A 374 3.51 -31.11 6.24
N GLU A 375 3.60 -31.65 7.47
CA GLU A 375 2.89 -31.09 8.63
C GLU A 375 3.51 -29.76 9.08
N THR A 376 4.82 -29.67 9.13
CA THR A 376 5.52 -28.41 9.43
C THR A 376 5.18 -27.34 8.41
N ARG A 377 5.16 -27.65 7.11
CA ARG A 377 4.75 -26.70 6.06
C ARG A 377 3.30 -26.27 6.23
N ARG A 378 2.41 -27.19 6.57
CA ARG A 378 1.00 -26.89 6.83
C ARG A 378 0.83 -25.92 8.02
N LEU A 379 1.55 -26.15 9.10
CA LEU A 379 1.53 -25.28 10.29
C LEU A 379 2.08 -23.88 9.99
N LEU A 380 3.19 -23.78 9.26
CA LEU A 380 3.73 -22.50 8.83
C LEU A 380 2.73 -21.74 7.94
N GLY A 381 2.09 -22.44 7.00
CA GLY A 381 1.06 -21.85 6.14
C GLY A 381 -0.16 -21.38 6.93
N ALA A 382 -0.62 -22.17 7.89
CA ALA A 382 -1.74 -21.79 8.77
C ALA A 382 -1.40 -20.54 9.58
N ALA A 383 -0.18 -20.45 10.14
CA ALA A 383 0.27 -19.26 10.87
C ALA A 383 0.29 -18.01 9.98
N CYS A 384 0.71 -18.12 8.71
CA CYS A 384 0.61 -17.05 7.73
C CYS A 384 -0.85 -16.61 7.51
N GLY A 385 -1.74 -17.55 7.25
CA GLY A 385 -3.16 -17.28 7.01
C GLY A 385 -3.85 -16.64 8.21
N ASP A 386 -3.63 -17.17 9.41
CA ASP A 386 -4.18 -16.64 10.65
C ASP A 386 -3.68 -15.22 10.93
N PHE A 387 -2.40 -14.97 10.68
CA PHE A 387 -1.85 -13.63 10.81
C PHE A 387 -2.47 -12.65 9.83
N ALA A 388 -2.59 -13.04 8.56
CA ALA A 388 -3.25 -12.23 7.55
C ALA A 388 -4.72 -11.95 7.89
N ALA A 389 -5.46 -12.93 8.38
CA ALA A 389 -6.85 -12.78 8.79
C ALA A 389 -7.03 -11.77 9.95
N LYS A 390 -6.12 -11.79 10.94
CA LYS A 390 -6.09 -10.81 12.03
C LYS A 390 -5.82 -9.39 11.56
N HIS A 391 -5.07 -9.25 10.46
CA HIS A 391 -4.74 -7.98 9.82
C HIS A 391 -5.65 -7.69 8.62
N SER A 392 -6.86 -8.24 8.62
CA SER A 392 -7.86 -7.97 7.59
C SER A 392 -8.27 -6.50 7.58
N PHE A 393 -8.72 -6.04 6.42
CA PHE A 393 -9.21 -4.67 6.26
C PHE A 393 -10.33 -4.31 7.24
N TYR A 394 -11.24 -5.25 7.48
CA TYR A 394 -12.33 -5.03 8.42
C TYR A 394 -11.82 -4.84 9.85
N GLY A 395 -10.86 -5.63 10.30
CA GLY A 395 -10.21 -5.46 11.60
C GLY A 395 -9.45 -4.15 11.72
N PHE A 396 -8.74 -3.76 10.65
CA PHE A 396 -8.09 -2.46 10.56
C PHE A 396 -9.10 -1.30 10.66
N ALA A 397 -10.15 -1.33 9.85
CA ALA A 397 -11.16 -0.28 9.83
C ALA A 397 -11.89 -0.17 11.18
N GLU A 398 -12.09 -1.30 11.85
CA GLU A 398 -12.70 -1.37 13.19
C GLU A 398 -11.79 -0.74 14.25
N GLY A 399 -10.53 -1.10 14.28
CA GLY A 399 -9.54 -0.51 15.19
C GLY A 399 -9.33 0.97 14.92
N PHE A 400 -9.33 1.38 13.64
CA PHE A 400 -9.22 2.78 13.26
C PHE A 400 -10.45 3.58 13.70
N LEU A 401 -11.66 3.06 13.47
CA LEU A 401 -12.90 3.70 13.90
C LEU A 401 -12.97 3.86 15.42
N ALA A 402 -12.64 2.82 16.18
CA ALA A 402 -12.60 2.88 17.64
C ALA A 402 -11.60 3.94 18.14
N ALA A 403 -10.47 4.09 17.47
CA ALA A 403 -9.50 5.12 17.80
C ALA A 403 -10.01 6.53 17.46
N VAL A 404 -10.74 6.71 16.35
CA VAL A 404 -11.41 7.97 15.98
C VAL A 404 -12.47 8.34 17.03
N GLU A 405 -13.33 7.39 17.40
CA GLU A 405 -14.35 7.57 18.42
C GLU A 405 -13.75 8.02 19.75
N LYS A 406 -12.70 7.35 20.21
CA LYS A 406 -11.97 7.72 21.42
C LYS A 406 -11.42 9.14 21.39
N GLN A 407 -10.93 9.62 20.25
CA GLN A 407 -10.44 10.98 20.09
C GLN A 407 -11.60 11.99 20.09
N CYS A 408 -12.72 11.67 19.47
CA CYS A 408 -13.92 12.51 19.50
C CYS A 408 -14.48 12.66 20.91
N ASP A 409 -14.56 11.57 21.68
CA ASP A 409 -15.03 11.58 23.06
C ASP A 409 -14.09 12.37 23.98
N ALA A 410 -12.78 12.18 23.84
CA ALA A 410 -11.79 12.95 24.60
C ALA A 410 -11.94 14.45 24.35
N LYS A 411 -12.27 14.86 23.14
CA LYS A 411 -12.47 16.28 22.77
C LYS A 411 -13.79 16.84 23.30
N ARG A 412 -14.84 16.02 23.45
CA ARG A 412 -16.14 16.44 24.00
C ARG A 412 -16.09 16.70 25.52
N HIS A 413 -15.08 16.11 26.19
CA HIS A 413 -14.87 16.25 27.63
C HIS A 413 -13.87 17.35 28.02
N LEU A 414 -13.30 18.06 27.05
CA LEU A 414 -12.47 19.24 27.21
C LEU A 414 -13.24 20.53 26.92
#